data_5d0d81f701d2e35c7e9af401b9e15185
#
_entry.id   5d0d81f701d2e35c7e9af401b9e15185
#
_cell.length_a   1.000
_cell.length_b   1.000
_cell.length_c   1.000
_cell.angle_alpha   90.00
_cell.angle_beta   90.00
_cell.angle_gamma   90.00
#
_symmetry.space_group_name_H-M   'P 1'
#
loop_
_entity.id
_entity.type
_entity.pdbx_description
1 polymer ?
#
loop_
_entity_poly.entity_id
_entity_poly.type
_entity_poly.pdbx_seq_one_letter_code
_entity_poly.pdbx_strand_id
1 'polypeptide(L)'
;MIWRKFTIHTTTEAEDILSANLAELGIDGVQIEDRIPLSEEDTKGMFIDILPEIGPDDGTAEVSFYVEVLDPEQKQDRLMKVQKMMEDPSVDASYMPNTSNVYTPQELKKLLQEVQETLDEMKQYVDIGLGTIETSDTEDKDWINNWKTFFHPFTVGDLLIKPTWEEVPAEDQDKLVIEIDPGTAFGTGMHETTQLCIRQLQKYMQAGDEIADIGTG
;
A
#
# COMPACT_ATOMS: atom_id res chain seq x y z
N MET A 1 7.91 5.04 -13.04
CA MET A 1 6.63 4.45 -13.48
C MET A 1 5.56 5.50 -13.19
N ILE A 2 4.66 5.80 -14.10
CA ILE A 2 3.58 6.78 -13.86
C ILE A 2 2.29 5.97 -13.75
N TRP A 3 1.68 6.05 -12.58
CA TRP A 3 0.36 5.47 -12.35
C TRP A 3 -0.70 6.55 -12.51
N ARG A 4 -1.76 6.22 -13.20
CA ARG A 4 -2.91 7.09 -13.37
C ARG A 4 -4.02 6.63 -12.43
N LYS A 5 -4.42 7.52 -11.52
CA LYS A 5 -5.53 7.32 -10.59
C LYS A 5 -6.82 7.82 -11.26
N PHE A 6 -7.84 7.01 -11.21
CA PHE A 6 -9.20 7.38 -11.57
C PHE A 6 -10.05 7.29 -10.32
N THR A 7 -10.70 8.38 -9.96
CA THR A 7 -11.61 8.47 -8.81
C THR A 7 -13.03 8.66 -9.30
N ILE A 8 -13.92 7.78 -8.89
CA ILE A 8 -15.36 7.86 -9.19
C ILE A 8 -16.05 8.35 -7.94
N HIS A 9 -16.69 9.52 -8.04
CA HIS A 9 -17.51 10.08 -6.95
C HIS A 9 -18.90 9.43 -6.98
N THR A 10 -19.24 8.72 -5.94
CA THR A 10 -20.46 7.93 -5.84
C THR A 10 -21.11 8.08 -4.45
N THR A 11 -22.00 7.17 -4.09
CA THR A 11 -22.63 7.10 -2.77
C THR A 11 -22.20 5.86 -2.02
N THR A 12 -22.31 5.87 -0.70
CA THR A 12 -22.04 4.70 0.15
C THR A 12 -22.95 3.51 -0.17
N GLU A 13 -24.17 3.76 -0.71
CA GLU A 13 -25.08 2.70 -1.16
C GLU A 13 -24.59 2.00 -2.44
N ALA A 14 -23.87 2.72 -3.30
CA ALA A 14 -23.45 2.23 -4.60
C ALA A 14 -22.01 1.70 -4.65
N GLU A 15 -21.16 1.98 -3.67
CA GLU A 15 -19.73 1.70 -3.71
C GLU A 15 -19.38 0.22 -3.89
N ASP A 16 -20.06 -0.66 -3.16
CA ASP A 16 -19.84 -2.11 -3.26
C ASP A 16 -20.28 -2.66 -4.62
N ILE A 17 -21.42 -2.18 -5.13
CA ILE A 17 -21.93 -2.57 -6.45
C ILE A 17 -20.98 -2.08 -7.54
N LEU A 18 -20.51 -0.84 -7.41
CA LEU A 18 -19.52 -0.28 -8.33
C LEU A 18 -18.23 -1.05 -8.30
N SER A 19 -17.71 -1.37 -7.12
CA SER A 19 -16.50 -2.20 -6.94
C SER A 19 -16.63 -3.55 -7.65
N ALA A 20 -17.76 -4.23 -7.49
CA ALA A 20 -18.03 -5.51 -8.14
C ALA A 20 -18.06 -5.37 -9.67
N ASN A 21 -18.73 -4.34 -10.20
CA ASN A 21 -18.78 -4.08 -11.63
C ASN A 21 -17.41 -3.73 -12.23
N LEU A 22 -16.58 -2.95 -11.50
CA LEU A 22 -15.21 -2.65 -11.92
C LEU A 22 -14.35 -3.93 -11.99
N ALA A 23 -14.53 -4.85 -11.05
CA ALA A 23 -13.85 -6.14 -11.09
C ALA A 23 -14.27 -6.99 -12.31
N GLU A 24 -15.55 -6.95 -12.71
CA GLU A 24 -16.02 -7.62 -13.95
C GLU A 24 -15.39 -7.02 -15.21
N LEU A 25 -15.06 -5.74 -15.21
CA LEU A 25 -14.33 -5.07 -16.29
C LEU A 25 -12.81 -5.38 -16.26
N GLY A 26 -12.34 -6.19 -15.30
CA GLY A 26 -10.93 -6.59 -15.18
C GLY A 26 -10.06 -5.58 -14.44
N ILE A 27 -10.65 -4.71 -13.64
CA ILE A 27 -9.92 -3.81 -12.74
C ILE A 27 -9.64 -4.55 -11.42
N ASP A 28 -8.40 -4.96 -11.24
CA ASP A 28 -7.97 -5.68 -10.03
C ASP A 28 -7.70 -4.71 -8.88
N GLY A 29 -8.64 -4.65 -7.95
CA GLY A 29 -8.54 -3.86 -6.73
C GLY A 29 -8.93 -2.39 -6.90
N VAL A 30 -9.74 -1.94 -5.97
CA VAL A 30 -10.17 -0.55 -5.83
C VAL A 30 -9.87 -0.05 -4.41
N GLN A 31 -9.71 1.25 -4.27
CA GLN A 31 -9.65 1.94 -2.99
C GLN A 31 -10.99 2.63 -2.78
N ILE A 32 -11.66 2.33 -1.69
CA ILE A 32 -12.90 2.97 -1.29
C ILE A 32 -12.59 3.94 -0.15
N GLU A 33 -13.02 5.18 -0.29
CA GLU A 33 -12.95 6.22 0.73
C GLU A 33 -14.38 6.68 1.02
N ASP A 34 -14.87 6.32 2.19
CA ASP A 34 -16.18 6.70 2.71
C ASP A 34 -16.07 7.31 4.11
N ARG A 35 -17.21 7.65 4.70
CA ARG A 35 -17.30 8.14 6.07
C ARG A 35 -18.19 7.26 6.93
N ILE A 36 -18.31 5.98 6.58
CA ILE A 36 -19.08 5.03 7.38
C ILE A 36 -18.32 4.78 8.69
N PRO A 37 -18.90 5.07 9.86
CA PRO A 37 -18.21 4.81 11.12
C PRO A 37 -17.99 3.31 11.32
N LEU A 38 -16.80 2.94 11.76
CA LEU A 38 -16.48 1.55 12.10
C LEU A 38 -17.38 1.10 13.27
N SER A 39 -18.01 -0.06 13.12
CA SER A 39 -18.81 -0.67 14.18
C SER A 39 -17.92 -1.30 15.26
N GLU A 40 -18.49 -1.59 16.43
CA GLU A 40 -17.79 -2.35 17.49
C GLU A 40 -17.36 -3.75 17.01
N GLU A 41 -18.04 -4.30 16.02
CA GLU A 41 -17.75 -5.62 15.46
C GLU A 41 -16.56 -5.55 14.49
N ASP A 42 -16.44 -4.48 13.71
CA ASP A 42 -15.32 -4.22 12.80
C ASP A 42 -14.02 -3.97 13.58
N THR A 43 -14.13 -3.28 14.72
CA THR A 43 -12.97 -2.97 15.58
C THR A 43 -12.56 -4.14 16.47
N LYS A 44 -13.39 -5.18 16.57
CA LYS A 44 -13.15 -6.34 17.43
C LYS A 44 -11.98 -7.19 16.89
N GLY A 45 -10.83 -7.06 17.53
CA GLY A 45 -9.59 -7.73 17.14
C GLY A 45 -8.60 -6.84 16.37
N MET A 46 -8.97 -5.60 16.11
CA MET A 46 -8.00 -4.60 15.69
C MET A 46 -7.26 -4.08 16.91
N PHE A 47 -5.93 -4.17 16.89
CA PHE A 47 -5.08 -3.56 17.92
C PHE A 47 -4.88 -2.07 17.58
N ILE A 48 -5.97 -1.30 17.65
CA ILE A 48 -5.97 0.14 17.37
C ILE A 48 -6.22 0.87 18.68
N ASP A 49 -5.21 1.56 19.18
CA ASP A 49 -5.33 2.35 20.42
C ASP A 49 -6.10 3.65 20.21
N ILE A 50 -6.14 4.18 18.98
CA ILE A 50 -6.84 5.42 18.63
C ILE A 50 -7.56 5.18 17.30
N LEU A 51 -8.88 5.19 17.33
CA LEU A 51 -9.70 5.22 16.12
C LEU A 51 -9.61 6.60 15.48
N PRO A 52 -9.47 6.69 14.14
CA PRO A 52 -9.55 7.98 13.47
C PRO A 52 -10.92 8.62 13.74
N GLU A 53 -10.94 9.92 14.06
CA GLU A 53 -12.16 10.69 14.12
C GLU A 53 -12.70 10.89 12.70
N ILE A 54 -13.59 10.01 12.27
CA ILE A 54 -14.31 10.10 11.00
C ILE A 54 -15.54 10.98 11.28
N GLY A 55 -15.77 11.98 10.43
CA GLY A 55 -17.00 12.79 10.49
C GLY A 55 -18.25 11.93 10.28
N PRO A 56 -19.44 12.48 10.50
CA PRO A 56 -20.67 11.73 10.24
C PRO A 56 -20.73 11.31 8.77
N ASP A 57 -21.28 10.12 8.52
CA ASP A 57 -21.58 9.65 7.16
C ASP A 57 -22.50 10.68 6.47
N ASP A 58 -22.04 11.20 5.35
CA ASP A 58 -22.78 12.15 4.51
C ASP A 58 -23.41 11.49 3.28
N GLY A 59 -23.31 10.15 3.20
CA GLY A 59 -23.83 9.33 2.11
C GLY A 59 -22.98 9.40 0.82
N THR A 60 -21.78 10.01 0.88
CA THR A 60 -20.88 10.09 -0.27
C THR A 60 -19.71 9.12 -0.11
N ALA A 61 -19.26 8.57 -1.24
CA ALA A 61 -18.09 7.71 -1.32
C ALA A 61 -17.24 8.02 -2.56
N GLU A 62 -15.96 7.72 -2.47
CA GLU A 62 -15.02 7.78 -3.58
C GLU A 62 -14.45 6.39 -3.84
N VAL A 63 -14.64 5.89 -5.05
CA VAL A 63 -14.07 4.62 -5.50
C VAL A 63 -12.96 4.91 -6.48
N SER A 64 -11.72 4.58 -6.10
CA SER A 64 -10.54 4.87 -6.90
C SER A 64 -9.86 3.59 -7.38
N PHE A 65 -9.38 3.61 -8.62
CA PHE A 65 -8.53 2.56 -9.15
C PHE A 65 -7.30 3.14 -9.85
N TYR A 66 -6.26 2.31 -9.94
CA TYR A 66 -4.97 2.72 -10.45
C TYR A 66 -4.58 1.89 -11.65
N VAL A 67 -4.11 2.53 -12.71
CA VAL A 67 -3.65 1.86 -13.92
C VAL A 67 -2.27 2.37 -14.32
N GLU A 68 -1.46 1.47 -14.84
CA GLU A 68 -0.22 1.83 -15.52
C GLU A 68 -0.47 1.93 -17.02
N VAL A 69 0.00 3.03 -17.61
CA VAL A 69 -0.14 3.24 -19.04
C VAL A 69 1.20 3.04 -19.71
N LEU A 70 1.28 2.06 -20.61
CA LEU A 70 2.48 1.73 -21.37
C LEU A 70 2.22 1.87 -22.87
N ASP A 71 3.28 2.19 -23.61
CA ASP A 71 3.24 2.05 -25.05
C ASP A 71 3.05 0.57 -25.44
N PRO A 72 2.44 0.29 -26.62
CA PRO A 72 2.19 -1.08 -27.06
C PRO A 72 3.44 -1.96 -27.07
N GLU A 73 4.59 -1.40 -27.46
CA GLU A 73 5.88 -2.08 -27.50
C GLU A 73 6.36 -2.44 -26.08
N GLN A 74 6.29 -1.50 -25.15
CA GLN A 74 6.67 -1.72 -23.74
C GLN A 74 5.76 -2.77 -23.07
N LYS A 75 4.46 -2.73 -23.35
CA LYS A 75 3.52 -3.72 -22.83
C LYS A 75 3.84 -5.11 -23.36
N GLN A 76 4.11 -5.23 -24.66
CA GLN A 76 4.47 -6.51 -25.27
C GLN A 76 5.80 -7.08 -24.72
N ASP A 77 6.81 -6.22 -24.53
CA ASP A 77 8.08 -6.60 -23.92
C ASP A 77 7.90 -7.11 -22.49
N ARG A 78 7.03 -6.46 -21.70
CA ARG A 78 6.70 -6.90 -20.33
C ARG A 78 6.05 -8.28 -20.35
N LEU A 79 5.04 -8.50 -21.19
CA LEU A 79 4.36 -9.76 -21.31
C LEU A 79 5.31 -10.90 -21.72
N MET A 80 6.23 -10.64 -22.67
CA MET A 80 7.23 -11.63 -23.06
C MET A 80 8.22 -11.94 -21.92
N LYS A 81 8.60 -10.96 -21.11
CA LYS A 81 9.43 -11.20 -19.92
C LYS A 81 8.74 -12.06 -18.90
N VAL A 82 7.49 -11.75 -18.58
CA VAL A 82 6.68 -12.55 -17.64
C VAL A 82 6.53 -13.97 -18.14
N GLN A 83 6.22 -14.16 -19.42
CA GLN A 83 6.09 -15.50 -20.01
C GLN A 83 7.40 -16.31 -19.88
N LYS A 84 8.55 -15.72 -20.17
CA LYS A 84 9.85 -16.38 -20.00
C LYS A 84 10.15 -16.73 -18.54
N MET A 85 9.75 -15.85 -17.61
CA MET A 85 9.92 -16.11 -16.18
C MET A 85 9.00 -17.24 -15.69
N MET A 86 7.80 -17.35 -16.23
CA MET A 86 6.88 -18.45 -15.91
C MET A 86 7.38 -19.83 -16.40
N GLU A 87 8.19 -19.85 -17.45
CA GLU A 87 8.79 -21.08 -17.97
C GLU A 87 10.02 -21.56 -17.17
N ASP A 88 10.57 -20.71 -16.28
CA ASP A 88 11.71 -21.03 -15.42
C ASP A 88 11.23 -21.41 -14.00
N PRO A 89 11.32 -22.70 -13.61
CA PRO A 89 10.87 -23.15 -12.29
C PRO A 89 11.66 -22.58 -11.12
N SER A 90 12.82 -21.95 -11.37
CA SER A 90 13.66 -21.36 -10.33
C SER A 90 13.27 -19.93 -9.98
N VAL A 91 12.39 -19.31 -10.75
CA VAL A 91 11.94 -17.93 -10.53
C VAL A 91 10.80 -17.92 -9.52
N ASP A 92 11.00 -17.18 -8.42
CA ASP A 92 9.94 -16.92 -7.46
C ASP A 92 8.88 -15.98 -8.05
N ALA A 93 7.62 -16.34 -7.95
CA ALA A 93 6.48 -15.56 -8.45
C ALA A 93 6.44 -14.12 -7.89
N SER A 94 7.01 -13.89 -6.70
CA SER A 94 7.08 -12.56 -6.09
C SER A 94 7.95 -11.55 -6.86
N TYR A 95 8.84 -12.04 -7.73
CA TYR A 95 9.68 -11.19 -8.58
C TYR A 95 9.11 -10.95 -9.99
N MET A 96 7.94 -11.52 -10.28
CA MET A 96 7.32 -11.30 -11.59
C MET A 96 6.80 -9.87 -11.72
N PRO A 97 7.05 -9.19 -12.84
CA PRO A 97 6.45 -7.89 -13.10
C PRO A 97 4.93 -7.98 -13.09
N ASN A 98 4.27 -7.00 -12.46
CA ASN A 98 2.81 -6.93 -12.48
C ASN A 98 2.30 -6.71 -13.93
N THR A 99 1.30 -7.48 -14.32
CA THR A 99 0.60 -7.38 -15.61
C THR A 99 -0.85 -6.98 -15.45
N SER A 100 -1.37 -6.99 -14.22
CA SER A 100 -2.70 -6.49 -13.91
C SER A 100 -2.74 -4.97 -13.98
N ASN A 101 -3.85 -4.41 -14.39
CA ASN A 101 -4.07 -2.97 -14.51
C ASN A 101 -3.04 -2.23 -15.39
N VAL A 102 -2.49 -2.92 -16.40
CA VAL A 102 -1.55 -2.36 -17.38
C VAL A 102 -2.22 -2.24 -18.73
N TYR A 103 -2.36 -1.01 -19.20
CA TYR A 103 -3.11 -0.70 -20.42
C TYR A 103 -2.27 0.13 -21.40
N THR A 104 -2.53 -0.07 -22.69
CA THR A 104 -2.11 0.91 -23.70
C THR A 104 -3.09 2.08 -23.71
N PRO A 105 -2.73 3.25 -24.28
CA PRO A 105 -3.63 4.38 -24.36
C PRO A 105 -4.99 4.07 -25.04
N GLN A 106 -4.98 3.15 -26.02
CA GLN A 106 -6.19 2.72 -26.71
C GLN A 106 -7.06 1.80 -25.84
N GLU A 107 -6.45 0.86 -25.15
CA GLU A 107 -7.15 -0.03 -24.23
C GLU A 107 -7.73 0.74 -23.05
N LEU A 108 -6.97 1.70 -22.49
CA LEU A 108 -7.46 2.57 -21.43
C LEU A 108 -8.68 3.38 -21.86
N LYS A 109 -8.64 3.95 -23.06
CA LYS A 109 -9.79 4.68 -23.60
C LYS A 109 -11.05 3.80 -23.69
N LYS A 110 -10.88 2.54 -24.12
CA LYS A 110 -11.98 1.57 -24.19
C LYS A 110 -12.50 1.23 -22.80
N LEU A 111 -11.60 0.95 -21.85
CA LEU A 111 -11.96 0.67 -20.46
C LEU A 111 -12.78 1.81 -19.86
N LEU A 112 -12.33 3.06 -20.00
CA LEU A 112 -13.06 4.21 -19.46
C LEU A 112 -14.42 4.40 -20.09
N GLN A 113 -14.58 4.03 -21.36
CA GLN A 113 -15.89 4.02 -22.00
C GLN A 113 -16.79 2.93 -21.38
N GLU A 114 -16.28 1.73 -21.18
CA GLU A 114 -17.01 0.62 -20.55
C GLU A 114 -17.38 0.98 -19.09
N VAL A 115 -16.48 1.63 -18.34
CA VAL A 115 -16.78 2.15 -16.99
C VAL A 115 -17.92 3.19 -17.04
N GLN A 116 -17.90 4.11 -17.99
CA GLN A 116 -18.96 5.10 -18.13
C GLN A 116 -20.31 4.48 -18.49
N GLU A 117 -20.31 3.48 -19.38
CA GLU A 117 -21.51 2.73 -19.74
C GLU A 117 -22.08 2.00 -18.51
N THR A 118 -21.22 1.37 -17.70
CA THR A 118 -21.58 0.73 -16.43
C THR A 118 -22.21 1.72 -15.44
N LEU A 119 -21.61 2.89 -15.27
CA LEU A 119 -22.18 3.95 -14.40
C LEU A 119 -23.57 4.39 -14.91
N ASP A 120 -23.75 4.53 -16.21
CA ASP A 120 -25.04 4.92 -16.78
C ASP A 120 -26.11 3.82 -16.63
N GLU A 121 -25.72 2.54 -16.65
CA GLU A 121 -26.60 1.43 -16.33
C GLU A 121 -26.97 1.41 -14.85
N MET A 122 -26.01 1.63 -13.94
CA MET A 122 -26.24 1.66 -12.49
C MET A 122 -27.25 2.71 -12.07
N LYS A 123 -27.28 3.87 -12.72
CA LYS A 123 -28.28 4.95 -12.49
C LYS A 123 -29.72 4.48 -12.57
N GLN A 124 -29.98 3.36 -13.22
CA GLN A 124 -31.35 2.85 -13.41
C GLN A 124 -31.90 2.13 -12.18
N TYR A 125 -31.03 1.68 -11.26
CA TYR A 125 -31.42 0.85 -10.13
C TYR A 125 -30.79 1.23 -8.77
N VAL A 126 -29.80 2.12 -8.77
CA VAL A 126 -29.17 2.63 -7.56
C VAL A 126 -28.82 4.11 -7.72
N ASP A 127 -28.87 4.87 -6.64
CA ASP A 127 -28.39 6.25 -6.64
C ASP A 127 -26.86 6.24 -6.61
N ILE A 128 -26.23 6.64 -7.71
CA ILE A 128 -24.78 6.72 -7.81
C ILE A 128 -24.23 8.13 -7.51
N GLY A 129 -25.04 9.04 -6.99
CA GLY A 129 -24.62 10.40 -6.71
C GLY A 129 -24.15 11.14 -7.95
N LEU A 130 -22.97 11.77 -7.90
CA LEU A 130 -22.41 12.51 -9.03
C LEU A 130 -22.09 11.59 -10.23
N GLY A 131 -21.60 10.39 -9.98
CA GLY A 131 -21.18 9.44 -11.02
C GLY A 131 -20.12 10.01 -11.96
N THR A 132 -19.28 10.93 -11.47
CA THR A 132 -18.23 11.57 -12.27
C THR A 132 -16.90 10.86 -12.06
N ILE A 133 -16.10 10.79 -13.14
CA ILE A 133 -14.75 10.20 -13.09
C ILE A 133 -13.74 11.35 -13.11
N GLU A 134 -12.95 11.46 -12.07
CA GLU A 134 -11.81 12.36 -11.98
C GLU A 134 -10.52 11.60 -12.28
N THR A 135 -9.58 12.27 -12.96
CA THR A 135 -8.28 11.67 -13.32
C THR A 135 -7.16 12.48 -12.71
N SER A 136 -6.24 11.80 -12.04
CA SER A 136 -5.00 12.37 -11.55
C SER A 136 -3.82 11.45 -11.86
N ASP A 137 -2.65 12.03 -12.12
CA ASP A 137 -1.43 11.27 -12.32
C ASP A 137 -0.66 11.19 -10.99
N THR A 138 -0.30 9.98 -10.57
CA THR A 138 0.55 9.75 -9.42
C THR A 138 1.90 9.25 -9.91
N GLU A 139 2.97 9.94 -9.55
CA GLU A 139 4.31 9.45 -9.81
C GLU A 139 4.71 8.39 -8.79
N ASP A 140 5.27 7.28 -9.26
CA ASP A 140 5.83 6.19 -8.45
C ASP A 140 6.83 6.67 -7.37
N LYS A 141 7.45 7.82 -7.62
CA LYS A 141 8.40 8.45 -6.70
C LYS A 141 7.78 8.86 -5.37
N ASP A 142 6.52 9.24 -5.38
CA ASP A 142 5.84 9.69 -4.17
C ASP A 142 5.43 8.51 -3.29
N TRP A 143 5.12 7.35 -3.86
CA TRP A 143 4.71 6.19 -3.10
C TRP A 143 5.89 5.36 -2.59
N ILE A 144 6.87 5.08 -3.47
CA ILE A 144 8.07 4.27 -3.12
C ILE A 144 8.99 5.01 -2.14
N ASN A 145 9.04 6.33 -2.19
CA ASN A 145 9.94 7.11 -1.34
C ASN A 145 9.24 7.84 -0.20
N ASN A 146 7.94 8.11 -0.30
CA ASN A 146 7.23 8.88 0.73
C ASN A 146 7.17 8.15 2.08
N TRP A 147 7.05 6.82 2.08
CA TRP A 147 7.10 6.03 3.31
C TRP A 147 8.46 6.15 4.03
N LYS A 148 9.56 6.37 3.30
CA LYS A 148 10.90 6.58 3.88
C LYS A 148 10.96 7.84 4.73
N THR A 149 10.15 8.86 4.42
CA THR A 149 10.09 10.11 5.18
C THR A 149 9.46 9.95 6.56
N PHE A 150 8.78 8.85 6.81
CA PHE A 150 8.20 8.54 8.12
C PHE A 150 9.15 7.78 9.05
N PHE A 151 10.29 7.32 8.53
CA PHE A 151 11.28 6.58 9.32
C PHE A 151 12.44 7.49 9.70
N HIS A 152 12.40 7.98 10.92
CA HIS A 152 13.47 8.78 11.51
C HIS A 152 14.30 7.92 12.47
N PRO A 153 15.59 8.27 12.65
CA PRO A 153 16.41 7.66 13.68
C PRO A 153 15.75 7.80 15.06
N PHE A 154 15.80 6.74 15.85
CA PHE A 154 15.32 6.76 17.23
C PHE A 154 16.23 5.93 18.14
N THR A 155 16.21 6.22 19.43
CA THR A 155 17.09 5.59 20.39
C THR A 155 16.33 4.67 21.37
N VAL A 156 16.94 3.53 21.67
CA VAL A 156 16.48 2.62 22.73
C VAL A 156 17.64 2.35 23.67
N GLY A 157 17.70 3.07 24.79
CA GLY A 157 18.86 3.05 25.69
C GLY A 157 20.12 3.55 24.99
N ASP A 158 21.17 2.73 24.95
CA ASP A 158 22.46 3.06 24.33
C ASP A 158 22.56 2.68 22.84
N LEU A 159 21.45 2.25 22.26
CA LEU A 159 21.37 1.92 20.83
C LEU A 159 20.64 3.01 20.05
N LEU A 160 21.21 3.37 18.91
CA LEU A 160 20.55 4.14 17.86
C LEU A 160 20.07 3.19 16.77
N ILE A 161 18.79 3.22 16.46
CA ILE A 161 18.20 2.47 15.36
C ILE A 161 17.87 3.48 14.27
N LYS A 162 18.37 3.24 13.06
CA LYS A 162 18.15 4.12 11.91
C LYS A 162 18.09 3.34 10.61
N PRO A 163 17.39 3.85 9.59
CA PRO A 163 17.52 3.31 8.23
C PRO A 163 18.85 3.72 7.59
N THR A 164 19.26 3.00 6.54
CA THR A 164 20.56 3.26 5.86
C THR A 164 20.62 4.64 5.20
N TRP A 165 19.48 5.22 4.79
CA TRP A 165 19.39 6.53 4.13
C TRP A 165 19.42 7.74 5.07
N GLU A 166 19.36 7.54 6.38
CA GLU A 166 19.44 8.60 7.37
C GLU A 166 20.86 8.69 7.94
N GLU A 167 21.30 9.89 8.28
CA GLU A 167 22.59 10.09 8.94
C GLU A 167 22.46 9.92 10.46
N VAL A 168 23.58 9.61 11.10
CA VAL A 168 23.63 9.56 12.59
C VAL A 168 23.52 10.98 13.14
N PRO A 169 22.51 11.28 13.98
CA PRO A 169 22.39 12.58 14.62
C PRO A 169 23.64 12.96 15.40
N ALA A 170 23.96 14.26 15.47
CA ALA A 170 25.17 14.74 16.13
C ALA A 170 25.20 14.39 17.63
N GLU A 171 24.04 14.30 18.26
CA GLU A 171 23.87 13.94 19.67
C GLU A 171 24.00 12.44 19.97
N ASP A 172 24.00 11.59 18.94
CA ASP A 172 23.98 10.12 19.08
C ASP A 172 25.24 9.43 18.51
N GLN A 173 26.29 10.20 18.21
CA GLN A 173 27.50 9.68 17.57
C GLN A 173 28.30 8.69 18.43
N ASP A 174 28.10 8.67 19.72
CA ASP A 174 28.73 7.78 20.70
C ASP A 174 27.89 6.51 20.97
N LYS A 175 26.71 6.40 20.37
CA LYS A 175 25.84 5.22 20.54
C LYS A 175 26.21 4.10 19.58
N LEU A 176 25.85 2.87 19.96
CA LEU A 176 25.88 1.73 19.04
C LEU A 176 24.79 1.87 18.01
N VAL A 177 25.13 1.81 16.73
CA VAL A 177 24.20 1.99 15.62
C VAL A 177 23.75 0.65 15.07
N ILE A 178 22.44 0.46 14.99
CA ILE A 178 21.80 -0.63 14.25
C ILE A 178 21.11 -0.04 13.02
N GLU A 179 21.53 -0.48 11.84
CA GLU A 179 20.89 -0.10 10.59
C GLU A 179 19.83 -1.12 10.23
N ILE A 180 18.58 -0.65 10.09
CA ILE A 180 17.42 -1.46 9.68
C ILE A 180 16.71 -0.73 8.57
N ASP A 181 16.63 -1.35 7.40
CA ASP A 181 15.77 -0.87 6.31
C ASP A 181 14.42 -1.57 6.42
N PRO A 182 13.38 -0.86 6.90
CA PRO A 182 12.07 -1.46 7.06
C PRO A 182 11.49 -1.82 5.69
N GLY A 183 10.83 -2.97 5.60
CA GLY A 183 9.99 -3.30 4.46
C GLY A 183 8.69 -2.48 4.46
N THR A 184 7.89 -2.62 3.40
CA THR A 184 6.63 -1.88 3.24
C THR A 184 5.58 -2.17 4.31
N ALA A 185 5.71 -3.28 5.05
CA ALA A 185 4.73 -3.69 6.06
C ALA A 185 5.31 -3.86 7.48
N PHE A 186 6.59 -4.24 7.61
CA PHE A 186 7.21 -4.60 8.89
C PHE A 186 8.69 -4.22 8.94
N GLY A 187 9.25 -4.20 10.15
CA GLY A 187 10.71 -4.09 10.34
C GLY A 187 11.19 -2.70 10.76
N THR A 188 10.31 -1.82 11.22
CA THR A 188 10.71 -0.46 11.66
C THR A 188 11.54 -0.44 12.95
N GLY A 189 11.48 -1.52 13.75
CA GLY A 189 12.05 -1.55 15.09
C GLY A 189 11.28 -0.70 16.12
N MET A 190 10.31 0.10 15.70
CA MET A 190 9.56 1.03 16.57
C MET A 190 8.50 0.34 17.43
N HIS A 191 8.11 -0.89 17.10
CA HIS A 191 7.10 -1.62 17.86
C HIS A 191 7.54 -1.82 19.31
N GLU A 192 6.64 -1.62 20.25
CA GLU A 192 6.95 -1.69 21.69
C GLU A 192 7.56 -3.03 22.11
N THR A 193 7.14 -4.14 21.52
CA THR A 193 7.72 -5.47 21.81
C THR A 193 9.18 -5.54 21.39
N THR A 194 9.55 -4.98 20.23
CA THR A 194 10.94 -4.92 19.77
C THR A 194 11.79 -4.07 20.71
N GLN A 195 11.29 -2.88 21.08
CA GLN A 195 11.97 -2.01 22.02
C GLN A 195 12.12 -2.67 23.42
N LEU A 196 11.09 -3.41 23.87
CA LEU A 196 11.15 -4.13 25.12
C LEU A 196 12.24 -5.22 25.08
N CYS A 197 12.32 -6.01 24.00
CA CYS A 197 13.38 -7.00 23.81
C CYS A 197 14.76 -6.34 23.86
N ILE A 198 14.94 -5.24 23.14
CA ILE A 198 16.21 -4.49 23.13
C ILE A 198 16.58 -4.05 24.56
N ARG A 199 15.65 -3.45 25.29
CA ARG A 199 15.88 -3.02 26.69
C ARG A 199 16.22 -4.18 27.61
N GLN A 200 15.60 -5.35 27.42
CA GLN A 200 15.91 -6.54 28.21
C GLN A 200 17.30 -7.09 27.87
N LEU A 201 17.68 -7.12 26.59
CA LEU A 201 19.03 -7.51 26.18
C LEU A 201 20.08 -6.59 26.80
N GLN A 202 19.92 -5.26 26.69
CA GLN A 202 20.84 -4.31 27.31
C GLN A 202 20.96 -4.47 28.83
N LYS A 203 19.86 -4.88 29.49
CA LYS A 203 19.85 -5.06 30.96
C LYS A 203 20.55 -6.32 31.42
N TYR A 204 20.44 -7.39 30.68
CA TYR A 204 20.87 -8.71 31.14
C TYR A 204 22.13 -9.24 30.47
N MET A 205 22.45 -8.80 29.26
CA MET A 205 23.66 -9.23 28.56
C MET A 205 24.92 -8.59 29.16
N GLN A 206 25.95 -9.40 29.28
CA GLN A 206 27.28 -8.97 29.73
C GLN A 206 28.34 -9.40 28.71
N ALA A 207 29.46 -8.69 28.70
CA ALA A 207 30.59 -9.05 27.84
C ALA A 207 31.11 -10.45 28.20
N GLY A 208 31.14 -11.34 27.21
CA GLY A 208 31.55 -12.73 27.36
C GLY A 208 30.43 -13.73 27.54
N ASP A 209 29.17 -13.28 27.55
CA ASP A 209 28.03 -14.21 27.59
C ASP A 209 27.93 -15.02 26.30
N GLU A 210 27.55 -16.29 26.41
CA GLU A 210 27.16 -17.14 25.30
C GLU A 210 25.65 -16.99 25.08
N ILE A 211 25.25 -16.61 23.85
CA ILE A 211 23.86 -16.32 23.50
C ILE A 211 23.39 -17.33 22.47
N ALA A 212 22.19 -17.86 22.65
CA ALA A 212 21.48 -18.64 21.65
C ALA A 212 20.25 -17.86 21.19
N ASP A 213 20.16 -17.56 19.90
CA ASP A 213 18.94 -17.06 19.27
C ASP A 213 18.21 -18.24 18.62
N ILE A 214 16.96 -18.49 19.04
CA ILE A 214 16.18 -19.66 18.63
C ILE A 214 14.91 -19.16 17.90
N GLY A 215 14.77 -19.53 16.63
CA GLY A 215 13.61 -19.16 15.82
C GLY A 215 13.78 -17.86 15.05
N THR A 216 14.98 -17.58 14.62
CA THR A 216 15.31 -16.38 13.82
C THR A 216 14.78 -16.37 12.40
N GLY A 217 14.18 -17.44 11.93
CA GLY A 217 13.63 -17.56 10.57
C GLY A 217 14.57 -18.20 9.57
#